data_0a45319a9f0b3482d5a43746c8e2a52e
#
_entry.id   0a45319a9f0b3482d5a43746c8e2a52e
#
_cell.length_a   1.000
_cell.length_b   1.000
_cell.length_c   1.000
_cell.angle_alpha   90.00
_cell.angle_beta   90.00
_cell.angle_gamma   90.00
#
_symmetry.space_group_name_H-M   'P 1'
#
loop_
_entity.id
_entity.type
_entity.pdbx_description
1 polymer ?
#
loop_
_entity_poly.entity_id
_entity_poly.type
_entity_poly.pdbx_seq_one_letter_code
_entity_poly.pdbx_strand_id
1 'polypeptide(L)'
;MEHHKSSLSRRIGWIVLAVAAWTAYVWITRIVNLNSVDAGSVVVWVRIGISLAFAAALLWIGASCLVQRLTTPRLAGYVLLGFVVWMAVSWVPEVIQRVAAVDETLAFRVVHIGLAFVSVGLGTVAASLGRRLVRGLIPDAAAHVSA
;
A
#
# COMPACT_ATOMS: atom_id res chain seq x y z
N MET A 1 4.61 30.29 -9.35
CA MET A 1 4.44 29.42 -8.14
C MET A 1 3.54 28.21 -8.37
N GLU A 2 2.61 28.23 -9.32
CA GLU A 2 1.67 27.12 -9.62
C GLU A 2 2.32 25.87 -10.23
N HIS A 3 3.31 26.03 -11.12
CA HIS A 3 4.02 24.90 -11.74
C HIS A 3 4.71 23.94 -10.74
N HIS A 4 5.14 24.45 -9.58
CA HIS A 4 5.81 23.62 -8.58
C HIS A 4 4.82 22.75 -7.79
N LYS A 5 3.60 23.24 -7.54
CA LYS A 5 2.54 22.51 -6.83
C LYS A 5 1.98 21.34 -7.66
N SER A 6 1.79 21.55 -8.96
CA SER A 6 1.28 20.49 -9.86
C SER A 6 2.27 19.32 -10.02
N SER A 7 3.57 19.61 -10.02
CA SER A 7 4.61 18.59 -10.12
C SER A 7 4.69 17.71 -8.87
N LEU A 8 4.49 18.27 -7.68
CA LEU A 8 4.51 17.53 -6.41
C LEU A 8 3.33 16.57 -6.30
N SER A 9 2.12 17.01 -6.63
CA SER A 9 0.92 16.18 -6.64
C SER A 9 1.07 14.98 -7.59
N ARG A 10 1.60 15.19 -8.78
CA ARG A 10 1.86 14.12 -9.76
C ARG A 10 2.88 13.10 -9.24
N ARG A 11 3.99 13.56 -8.62
CA ARG A 11 4.99 12.65 -8.03
C ARG A 11 4.38 11.78 -6.94
N ILE A 12 3.57 12.36 -6.06
CA ILE A 12 2.84 11.62 -5.02
C ILE A 12 1.91 10.59 -5.66
N GLY A 13 1.14 10.98 -6.67
CA GLY A 13 0.25 10.10 -7.40
C GLY A 13 0.97 8.86 -7.95
N TRP A 14 2.10 9.05 -8.63
CA TRP A 14 2.90 7.93 -9.15
C TRP A 14 3.44 7.02 -8.06
N ILE A 15 3.91 7.57 -6.94
CA ILE A 15 4.40 6.77 -5.80
C ILE A 15 3.25 5.92 -5.24
N VAL A 16 2.09 6.51 -5.01
CA VAL A 16 0.92 5.79 -4.48
C VAL A 16 0.45 4.71 -5.45
N LEU A 17 0.44 4.98 -6.76
CA LEU A 17 0.14 3.98 -7.78
C LEU A 17 1.13 2.82 -7.80
N ALA A 18 2.42 3.08 -7.64
CA ALA A 18 3.44 2.04 -7.55
C ALA A 18 3.22 1.15 -6.32
N VAL A 19 2.89 1.73 -5.15
CA VAL A 19 2.53 0.98 -3.93
C VAL A 19 1.28 0.12 -4.16
N ALA A 20 0.26 0.68 -4.81
CA ALA A 20 -0.98 -0.02 -5.13
C ALA A 20 -0.74 -1.21 -6.07
N ALA A 21 0.02 -0.99 -7.15
CA ALA A 21 0.36 -2.02 -8.13
C ALA A 21 1.18 -3.15 -7.49
N TRP A 22 2.16 -2.81 -6.66
CA TRP A 22 2.93 -3.80 -5.90
C TRP A 22 2.03 -4.63 -4.98
N THR A 23 1.15 -3.97 -4.22
CA THR A 23 0.22 -4.64 -3.31
C THR A 23 -0.70 -5.59 -4.08
N ALA A 24 -1.30 -5.12 -5.16
CA ALA A 24 -2.15 -5.95 -6.02
C ALA A 24 -1.38 -7.16 -6.58
N TYR A 25 -0.16 -6.94 -7.10
CA TYR A 25 0.69 -7.99 -7.64
C TYR A 25 0.96 -9.09 -6.60
N VAL A 26 1.41 -8.72 -5.40
CA VAL A 26 1.73 -9.68 -4.33
C VAL A 26 0.52 -10.53 -3.96
N TRP A 27 -0.65 -9.90 -3.78
CA TRP A 27 -1.84 -10.60 -3.32
C TRP A 27 -2.54 -11.40 -4.43
N ILE A 28 -2.52 -10.93 -5.68
CA ILE A 28 -2.99 -11.71 -6.84
C ILE A 28 -2.10 -12.93 -7.04
N THR A 29 -0.77 -12.78 -6.96
CA THR A 29 0.17 -13.90 -7.05
C THR A 29 -0.07 -14.91 -5.93
N ARG A 30 -0.42 -14.44 -4.71
CA ARG A 30 -0.79 -15.34 -3.62
C ARG A 30 -2.05 -16.16 -3.94
N ILE A 31 -3.07 -15.56 -4.54
CA ILE A 31 -4.30 -16.27 -4.96
C ILE A 31 -3.95 -17.39 -5.94
N VAL A 32 -3.13 -17.09 -6.94
CA VAL A 32 -2.74 -18.07 -7.99
C VAL A 32 -1.94 -19.23 -7.40
N ASN A 33 -1.19 -18.98 -6.33
CA ASN A 33 -0.32 -19.98 -5.68
C ASN A 33 -0.91 -20.55 -4.37
N LEU A 34 -2.22 -20.39 -4.12
CA LEU A 34 -2.85 -21.01 -2.96
C LEU A 34 -2.83 -22.53 -3.05
N ASN A 35 -2.33 -23.19 -2.00
CA ASN A 35 -2.48 -24.62 -1.83
C ASN A 35 -3.88 -24.96 -1.30
N SER A 36 -4.25 -26.26 -1.30
CA SER A 36 -5.57 -26.73 -0.89
C SER A 36 -5.91 -26.40 0.58
N VAL A 37 -4.92 -26.38 1.46
CA VAL A 37 -5.08 -26.06 2.89
C VAL A 37 -5.37 -24.57 3.08
N ASP A 38 -4.57 -23.72 2.46
CA ASP A 38 -4.76 -22.25 2.51
C ASP A 38 -6.09 -21.83 1.84
N ALA A 39 -6.47 -22.48 0.74
CA ALA A 39 -7.72 -22.20 0.04
C ALA A 39 -8.97 -22.50 0.90
N GLY A 40 -8.90 -23.46 1.84
CA GLY A 40 -9.95 -23.74 2.82
C GLY A 40 -10.00 -22.77 4.00
N SER A 41 -9.01 -21.91 4.18
CA SER A 41 -8.89 -21.01 5.33
C SER A 41 -9.60 -19.68 5.13
N VAL A 42 -10.64 -19.41 5.92
CA VAL A 42 -11.35 -18.11 5.94
C VAL A 42 -10.39 -16.96 6.26
N VAL A 43 -9.43 -17.17 7.15
CA VAL A 43 -8.46 -16.15 7.55
C VAL A 43 -7.60 -15.70 6.36
N VAL A 44 -7.19 -16.65 5.52
CA VAL A 44 -6.41 -16.35 4.30
C VAL A 44 -7.24 -15.48 3.35
N TRP A 45 -8.50 -15.83 3.11
CA TRP A 45 -9.39 -15.08 2.23
C TRP A 45 -9.70 -13.68 2.76
N VAL A 46 -9.90 -13.52 4.07
CA VAL A 46 -10.10 -12.21 4.71
C VAL A 46 -8.86 -11.34 4.52
N ARG A 47 -7.65 -11.88 4.74
CA ARG A 47 -6.40 -11.15 4.52
C ARG A 47 -6.23 -10.70 3.07
N ILE A 48 -6.50 -11.58 2.12
CA ILE A 48 -6.48 -11.27 0.69
C ILE A 48 -7.49 -10.15 0.38
N GLY A 49 -8.73 -10.30 0.83
CA GLY A 49 -9.80 -9.33 0.58
C GLY A 49 -9.47 -7.93 1.10
N ILE A 50 -9.01 -7.82 2.35
CA ILE A 50 -8.61 -6.52 2.94
C ILE A 50 -7.43 -5.92 2.17
N SER A 51 -6.45 -6.73 1.78
CA SER A 51 -5.27 -6.24 1.05
C SER A 51 -5.62 -5.74 -0.34
N LEU A 52 -6.51 -6.42 -1.05
CA LEU A 52 -7.01 -5.96 -2.35
C LEU A 52 -7.90 -4.72 -2.23
N ALA A 53 -8.68 -4.60 -1.15
CA ALA A 53 -9.43 -3.38 -0.86
C ALA A 53 -8.51 -2.17 -0.64
N PHE A 54 -7.40 -2.36 0.11
CA PHE A 54 -6.38 -1.32 0.22
C PHE A 54 -5.73 -1.01 -1.13
N ALA A 55 -5.38 -2.01 -1.95
CA ALA A 55 -4.83 -1.78 -3.28
C ALA A 55 -5.78 -0.93 -4.14
N ALA A 56 -7.07 -1.23 -4.15
CA ALA A 56 -8.08 -0.46 -4.86
C ALA A 56 -8.21 0.98 -4.35
N ALA A 57 -8.21 1.17 -3.02
CA ALA A 57 -8.25 2.50 -2.41
C ALA A 57 -6.99 3.32 -2.77
N LEU A 58 -5.81 2.70 -2.75
CA LEU A 58 -4.56 3.35 -3.15
C LEU A 58 -4.54 3.69 -4.64
N LEU A 59 -5.06 2.81 -5.52
CA LEU A 59 -5.22 3.11 -6.95
C LEU A 59 -6.10 4.34 -7.15
N TRP A 60 -7.24 4.42 -6.44
CA TRP A 60 -8.14 5.57 -6.52
C TRP A 60 -7.47 6.85 -6.01
N ILE A 61 -6.75 6.81 -4.88
CA ILE A 61 -6.01 7.96 -4.34
C ILE A 61 -4.94 8.41 -5.32
N GLY A 62 -4.13 7.48 -5.84
CA GLY A 62 -3.05 7.79 -6.78
C GLY A 62 -3.58 8.41 -8.07
N ALA A 63 -4.63 7.84 -8.66
CA ALA A 63 -5.29 8.39 -9.84
C ALA A 63 -5.86 9.79 -9.56
N SER A 64 -6.54 9.99 -8.42
CA SER A 64 -7.08 11.30 -8.02
C SER A 64 -5.99 12.36 -7.85
N CYS A 65 -4.81 11.98 -7.34
CA CYS A 65 -3.65 12.88 -7.28
C CYS A 65 -3.13 13.24 -8.68
N LEU A 66 -3.11 12.31 -9.63
CA LEU A 66 -2.64 12.56 -11.00
C LEU A 66 -3.57 13.53 -11.75
N VAL A 67 -4.88 13.36 -11.60
CA VAL A 67 -5.88 14.25 -12.22
C VAL A 67 -6.21 15.48 -11.37
N GLN A 68 -5.48 15.68 -10.27
CA GLN A 68 -5.62 16.83 -9.35
C GLN A 68 -7.05 17.00 -8.79
N ARG A 69 -7.77 15.89 -8.58
CA ARG A 69 -9.15 15.85 -8.09
C ARG A 69 -9.28 15.25 -6.68
N LEU A 70 -8.20 15.24 -5.90
CA LEU A 70 -8.25 14.72 -4.53
C LEU A 70 -9.00 15.71 -3.63
N THR A 71 -10.27 15.42 -3.36
CA THR A 71 -11.18 16.28 -2.58
C THR A 71 -11.05 16.10 -1.07
N THR A 72 -10.51 14.96 -0.62
CA THR A 72 -10.43 14.59 0.80
C THR A 72 -9.00 14.15 1.19
N PRO A 73 -8.01 15.05 1.20
CA PRO A 73 -6.61 14.69 1.43
C PRO A 73 -6.37 14.09 2.83
N ARG A 74 -7.09 14.53 3.86
CA ARG A 74 -6.99 13.94 5.21
C ARG A 74 -7.46 12.49 5.24
N LEU A 75 -8.58 12.18 4.58
CA LEU A 75 -9.09 10.81 4.49
C LEU A 75 -8.08 9.92 3.74
N ALA A 76 -7.54 10.39 2.61
CA ALA A 76 -6.47 9.70 1.89
C ALA A 76 -5.25 9.45 2.79
N GLY A 77 -4.89 10.42 3.63
CA GLY A 77 -3.82 10.27 4.61
C GLY A 77 -4.10 9.17 5.65
N TYR A 78 -5.32 9.09 6.17
CA TYR A 78 -5.70 8.02 7.09
C TYR A 78 -5.74 6.64 6.42
N VAL A 79 -6.18 6.55 5.17
CA VAL A 79 -6.13 5.31 4.38
C VAL A 79 -4.68 4.82 4.22
N LEU A 80 -3.74 5.72 3.88
CA LEU A 80 -2.32 5.38 3.79
C LEU A 80 -1.74 4.91 5.13
N LEU A 81 -2.09 5.54 6.23
CA LEU A 81 -1.65 5.13 7.58
C LEU A 81 -2.26 3.78 7.97
N GLY A 82 -3.56 3.57 7.72
CA GLY A 82 -4.23 2.29 7.94
C GLY A 82 -3.61 1.16 7.12
N PHE A 83 -3.26 1.43 5.87
CA PHE A 83 -2.54 0.51 5.00
C PHE A 83 -1.20 0.06 5.63
N VAL A 84 -0.43 0.99 6.19
CA VAL A 84 0.86 0.66 6.83
C VAL A 84 0.67 -0.24 8.05
N VAL A 85 -0.32 0.04 8.88
CA VAL A 85 -0.67 -0.81 10.03
C VAL A 85 -1.07 -2.21 9.54
N TRP A 86 -1.92 -2.28 8.51
CA TRP A 86 -2.32 -3.53 7.90
C TRP A 86 -1.13 -4.33 7.34
N MET A 87 -0.20 -3.64 6.66
CA MET A 87 1.02 -4.27 6.15
C MET A 87 1.86 -4.86 7.29
N ALA A 88 2.04 -4.13 8.39
CA ALA A 88 2.78 -4.64 9.55
C ALA A 88 2.11 -5.88 10.16
N VAL A 89 0.79 -5.82 10.38
CA VAL A 89 0.02 -6.97 10.90
C VAL A 89 0.07 -8.18 9.98
N SER A 90 0.13 -7.95 8.66
CA SER A 90 0.16 -9.05 7.67
C SER A 90 1.55 -9.65 7.53
N TRP A 91 2.61 -8.84 7.50
CA TRP A 91 3.97 -9.31 7.18
C TRP A 91 4.78 -9.75 8.39
N VAL A 92 4.58 -9.15 9.58
CA VAL A 92 5.38 -9.51 10.77
C VAL A 92 5.20 -10.98 11.16
N PRO A 93 3.97 -11.52 11.28
CA PRO A 93 3.80 -12.95 11.56
C PRO A 93 4.37 -13.86 10.47
N GLU A 94 4.20 -13.50 9.21
CA GLU A 94 4.74 -14.26 8.06
C GLU A 94 6.27 -14.35 8.14
N VAL A 95 6.95 -13.24 8.36
CA VAL A 95 8.43 -13.21 8.46
C VAL A 95 8.88 -14.07 9.64
N ILE A 96 8.25 -13.93 10.81
CA ILE A 96 8.61 -14.72 12.00
C ILE A 96 8.47 -16.21 11.71
N GLN A 97 7.34 -16.63 11.12
CA GLN A 97 7.08 -18.02 10.79
C GLN A 97 8.10 -18.57 9.78
N ARG A 98 8.43 -17.80 8.72
CA ARG A 98 9.37 -18.23 7.68
C ARG A 98 10.82 -18.29 8.18
N VAL A 99 11.21 -17.42 9.09
CA VAL A 99 12.54 -17.48 9.72
C VAL A 99 12.65 -18.68 10.64
N ALA A 100 11.57 -19.04 11.35
CA ALA A 100 11.53 -20.19 12.26
C ALA A 100 11.36 -21.55 11.54
N ALA A 101 10.84 -21.57 10.31
CA ALA A 101 10.60 -22.82 9.57
C ALA A 101 11.91 -23.44 9.10
N VAL A 102 12.28 -24.58 9.68
CA VAL A 102 13.52 -25.31 9.36
C VAL A 102 13.39 -26.09 8.04
N ASP A 103 12.17 -26.50 7.69
CA ASP A 103 11.89 -27.41 6.56
C ASP A 103 11.76 -26.70 5.20
N GLU A 104 11.78 -25.37 5.16
CA GLU A 104 11.65 -24.60 3.92
C GLU A 104 13.00 -24.42 3.22
N THR A 105 12.98 -24.45 1.87
CA THR A 105 14.18 -24.22 1.06
C THR A 105 14.70 -22.81 1.26
N LEU A 106 16.03 -22.65 1.22
CA LEU A 106 16.68 -21.34 1.33
C LEU A 106 16.13 -20.33 0.30
N ALA A 107 15.92 -20.78 -0.93
CA ALA A 107 15.38 -19.94 -2.00
C ALA A 107 14.01 -19.36 -1.64
N PHE A 108 13.11 -20.19 -1.10
CA PHE A 108 11.78 -19.78 -0.68
C PHE A 108 11.83 -18.73 0.44
N ARG A 109 12.68 -18.94 1.46
CA ARG A 109 12.89 -17.96 2.54
C ARG A 109 13.42 -16.63 2.03
N VAL A 110 14.45 -16.66 1.18
CA VAL A 110 15.06 -15.44 0.61
C VAL A 110 14.03 -14.62 -0.17
N VAL A 111 13.20 -15.27 -0.99
CA VAL A 111 12.12 -14.58 -1.74
C VAL A 111 11.12 -13.92 -0.79
N HIS A 112 10.65 -14.62 0.24
CA HIS A 112 9.66 -14.07 1.17
C HIS A 112 10.21 -12.92 2.03
N ILE A 113 11.45 -13.05 2.49
CA ILE A 113 12.14 -11.98 3.20
C ILE A 113 12.33 -10.77 2.28
N GLY A 114 12.74 -10.97 1.02
CA GLY A 114 12.86 -9.91 0.03
C GLY A 114 11.53 -9.18 -0.23
N LEU A 115 10.44 -9.92 -0.42
CA LEU A 115 9.09 -9.36 -0.56
C LEU A 115 8.70 -8.52 0.67
N ALA A 116 8.99 -9.02 1.88
CA ALA A 116 8.72 -8.30 3.12
C ALA A 116 9.51 -6.99 3.20
N PHE A 117 10.80 -6.99 2.88
CA PHE A 117 11.63 -5.78 2.87
C PHE A 117 11.11 -4.73 1.88
N VAL A 118 10.79 -5.11 0.65
CA VAL A 118 10.20 -4.19 -0.33
C VAL A 118 8.87 -3.64 0.18
N SER A 119 8.01 -4.50 0.74
CA SER A 119 6.70 -4.10 1.27
C SER A 119 6.83 -3.14 2.45
N VAL A 120 7.76 -3.37 3.37
CA VAL A 120 8.05 -2.46 4.51
C VAL A 120 8.60 -1.12 4.01
N GLY A 121 9.51 -1.14 3.03
CA GLY A 121 10.04 0.07 2.41
C GLY A 121 8.93 0.92 1.79
N LEU A 122 8.06 0.31 0.98
CA LEU A 122 6.90 0.98 0.39
C LEU A 122 5.90 1.46 1.47
N GLY A 123 5.69 0.67 2.52
CA GLY A 123 4.88 1.05 3.68
C GLY A 123 5.45 2.30 4.37
N THR A 124 6.75 2.40 4.56
CA THR A 124 7.41 3.59 5.15
C THR A 124 7.18 4.84 4.31
N VAL A 125 7.28 4.72 2.98
CA VAL A 125 6.97 5.82 2.06
C VAL A 125 5.50 6.22 2.19
N ALA A 126 4.57 5.26 2.17
CA ALA A 126 3.14 5.49 2.34
C ALA A 126 2.83 6.18 3.70
N ALA A 127 3.48 5.74 4.79
CA ALA A 127 3.34 6.38 6.11
C ALA A 127 3.79 7.85 6.10
N SER A 128 4.90 8.14 5.44
CA SER A 128 5.42 9.50 5.34
C SER A 128 4.48 10.42 4.58
N LEU A 129 3.92 9.95 3.47
CA LEU A 129 2.91 10.67 2.68
C LEU A 129 1.61 10.84 3.45
N GLY A 130 1.12 9.78 4.10
CA GLY A 130 -0.09 9.82 4.93
C GLY A 130 0.01 10.87 6.04
N ARG A 131 1.12 10.91 6.77
CA ARG A 131 1.36 11.92 7.79
C ARG A 131 1.36 13.35 7.25
N ARG A 132 1.96 13.57 6.07
CA ARG A 132 1.97 14.90 5.41
C ARG A 132 0.56 15.34 4.99
N LEU A 133 -0.25 14.42 4.47
CA LEU A 133 -1.64 14.69 4.09
C LEU A 133 -2.51 15.01 5.30
N VAL A 134 -2.40 14.21 6.39
CA VAL A 134 -3.16 14.45 7.63
C VAL A 134 -2.80 15.81 8.26
N ARG A 135 -1.51 16.18 8.24
CA ARG A 135 -1.03 17.46 8.79
C ARG A 135 -1.31 18.67 7.91
N GLY A 136 -1.92 18.51 6.74
CA GLY A 136 -2.17 19.60 5.81
C GLY A 136 -0.90 20.22 5.21
N LEU A 137 0.24 19.48 5.24
CA LEU A 137 1.51 19.96 4.68
C LEU A 137 1.55 19.85 3.15
N ILE A 138 0.53 19.22 2.54
CA ILE A 138 0.31 19.18 1.10
C ILE A 138 -0.92 20.06 0.84
N PRO A 139 -0.77 21.16 0.07
CA PRO A 139 -1.87 22.09 -0.18
C PRO A 139 -3.04 21.42 -0.91
N ASP A 140 -4.26 21.74 -0.49
CA ASP A 140 -5.49 21.28 -1.14
C ASP A 140 -5.56 21.80 -2.58
N ALA A 141 -5.71 20.89 -3.54
CA ALA A 141 -5.97 21.24 -4.94
C ALA A 141 -7.36 21.90 -5.11
N ALA A 142 -8.25 21.71 -4.14
CA ALA A 142 -9.62 22.20 -4.19
C ALA A 142 -9.79 23.69 -3.82
N ALA A 143 -8.79 24.32 -3.20
CA ALA A 143 -8.90 25.71 -2.75
C ALA A 143 -8.93 26.74 -3.90
N HIS A 144 -8.75 26.33 -5.15
CA HIS A 144 -8.67 27.19 -6.32
C HIS A 144 -9.89 27.13 -7.27
N VAL A 145 -10.95 26.40 -6.93
CA VAL A 145 -12.16 26.32 -7.76
C VAL A 145 -13.24 27.30 -7.29
N SER A 146 -13.06 27.96 -6.17
CA SER A 146 -14.03 28.89 -5.54
C SER A 146 -13.59 30.37 -5.52
N ALA A 147 -12.66 30.75 -6.37
CA ALA A 147 -12.29 32.17 -6.62
C ALA A 147 -12.53 32.53 -8.13
#